data_0f70b623db574822ddb1cc9645d790ce
#
_entry.id   0f70b623db574822ddb1cc9645d790ce
#
_cell.length_a   1.000
_cell.length_b   1.000
_cell.length_c   1.000
_cell.angle_alpha   90.00
_cell.angle_beta   90.00
_cell.angle_gamma   90.00
#
_symmetry.space_group_name_H-M   'P 1'
#
loop_
_entity.id
_entity.type
_entity.pdbx_description
1 polymer ?
#
loop_
_entity_poly.entity_id
_entity_poly.type
_entity_poly.pdbx_seq_one_letter_code
_entity_poly.pdbx_strand_id
1 'polypeptide(L)'
;RLTPERVDAVLAAATDHDTVVIGPGLGDHPETEAAVRAFLSAYDGVAVVDADALVTVPDVDTDAALLCTPHQGELRGMGGETADEWRTRAELVSEFAADLGHLLLVKGPYDIVTDGVETRINRTGNAAMTVGGTGDVLAGATGALACVLAPRHAASVAAYATGRAGDA
;
A
#
# COMPACT_ATOMS: atom_id res chain seq x y z
N ARG A 1 21.24 1.58 0.33
CA ARG A 1 20.27 2.62 0.65
C ARG A 1 19.86 3.35 -0.63
N LEU A 2 18.57 3.63 -0.79
CA LEU A 2 18.04 4.48 -1.85
C LEU A 2 18.34 5.94 -1.52
N THR A 3 18.86 6.68 -2.50
CA THR A 3 19.18 8.12 -2.37
C THR A 3 18.66 8.88 -3.58
N PRO A 4 18.46 10.22 -3.50
CA PRO A 4 17.93 11.01 -4.62
C PRO A 4 18.72 10.85 -5.93
N GLU A 5 20.03 10.69 -5.87
CA GLU A 5 20.88 10.50 -7.06
C GLU A 5 20.64 9.18 -7.79
N ARG A 6 19.90 8.25 -7.17
CA ARG A 6 19.55 6.96 -7.76
C ARG A 6 18.16 6.92 -8.39
N VAL A 7 17.36 7.97 -8.22
CA VAL A 7 15.96 8.00 -8.66
C VAL A 7 15.82 7.80 -10.16
N ASP A 8 16.64 8.45 -10.97
CA ASP A 8 16.60 8.28 -12.43
C ASP A 8 16.88 6.83 -12.86
N ALA A 9 17.80 6.15 -12.18
CA ALA A 9 18.11 4.74 -12.47
C ALA A 9 16.96 3.82 -12.05
N VAL A 10 16.26 4.13 -10.96
CA VAL A 10 15.08 3.38 -10.51
C VAL A 10 13.90 3.61 -11.46
N LEU A 11 13.66 4.85 -11.89
CA LEU A 11 12.64 5.20 -12.87
C LEU A 11 12.89 4.46 -14.20
N ALA A 12 14.13 4.48 -14.69
CA ALA A 12 14.49 3.74 -15.91
C ALA A 12 14.23 2.23 -15.77
N ALA A 13 14.53 1.64 -14.61
CA ALA A 13 14.23 0.24 -14.36
C ALA A 13 12.71 -0.02 -14.26
N ALA A 14 11.96 0.90 -13.67
CA ALA A 14 10.51 0.79 -13.51
C ALA A 14 9.73 0.84 -14.83
N THR A 15 10.26 1.54 -15.84
CA THR A 15 9.61 1.73 -17.15
C THR A 15 9.36 0.42 -17.89
N ASP A 16 10.15 -0.61 -17.63
CA ASP A 16 10.02 -1.93 -18.28
C ASP A 16 9.08 -2.88 -17.50
N HIS A 17 8.38 -2.39 -16.49
CA HIS A 17 7.52 -3.19 -15.61
C HIS A 17 6.10 -2.63 -15.52
N ASP A 18 5.12 -3.53 -15.43
CA ASP A 18 3.69 -3.16 -15.34
C ASP A 18 3.33 -2.57 -13.97
N THR A 19 4.06 -2.96 -12.92
CA THR A 19 3.80 -2.54 -11.54
C THR A 19 5.10 -2.50 -10.74
N VAL A 20 5.22 -1.52 -9.85
CA VAL A 20 6.33 -1.42 -8.89
C VAL A 20 5.81 -1.68 -7.49
N VAL A 21 6.59 -2.39 -6.66
CA VAL A 21 6.38 -2.48 -5.21
C VAL A 21 7.53 -1.75 -4.53
N ILE A 22 7.21 -0.77 -3.69
CA ILE A 22 8.21 0.05 -3.01
C ILE A 22 7.88 0.20 -1.53
N GLY A 23 8.91 0.15 -0.69
CA GLY A 23 8.78 0.42 0.75
C GLY A 23 9.41 -0.62 1.66
N PRO A 24 9.13 -1.93 1.51
CA PRO A 24 9.69 -2.93 2.42
C PRO A 24 11.22 -2.85 2.52
N GLY A 25 11.72 -2.65 3.76
CA GLY A 25 13.15 -2.65 4.06
C GLY A 25 13.94 -1.42 3.59
N LEU A 26 13.30 -0.34 3.20
CA LEU A 26 13.99 0.90 2.81
C LEU A 26 14.61 1.63 4.00
N GLY A 27 14.02 1.52 5.19
CA GLY A 27 14.39 2.25 6.39
C GLY A 27 13.89 3.71 6.39
N ASP A 28 14.03 4.36 7.54
CA ASP A 28 13.48 5.67 7.88
C ASP A 28 14.46 6.85 7.69
N HIS A 29 15.46 6.68 6.82
CA HIS A 29 16.46 7.72 6.64
C HIS A 29 15.92 8.87 5.77
N PRO A 30 16.14 10.16 6.12
CA PRO A 30 15.62 11.31 5.39
C PRO A 30 15.96 11.34 3.89
N GLU A 31 17.16 10.89 3.48
CA GLU A 31 17.53 10.77 2.07
C GLU A 31 16.71 9.70 1.35
N THR A 32 16.36 8.60 2.03
CA THR A 32 15.52 7.54 1.47
C THR A 32 14.09 8.05 1.26
N GLU A 33 13.53 8.75 2.24
CA GLU A 33 12.22 9.39 2.09
C GLU A 33 12.22 10.41 0.95
N ALA A 34 13.24 11.26 0.85
CA ALA A 34 13.38 12.22 -0.24
C ALA A 34 13.44 11.52 -1.61
N ALA A 35 14.16 10.40 -1.71
CA ALA A 35 14.23 9.60 -2.93
C ALA A 35 12.90 8.94 -3.28
N VAL A 36 12.16 8.42 -2.28
CA VAL A 36 10.82 7.85 -2.49
C VAL A 36 9.85 8.91 -2.99
N ARG A 37 9.82 10.10 -2.36
CA ARG A 37 9.01 11.23 -2.84
C ARG A 37 9.34 11.59 -4.29
N ALA A 38 10.62 11.75 -4.60
CA ALA A 38 11.06 12.09 -5.95
C ALA A 38 10.68 10.99 -6.98
N PHE A 39 10.80 9.73 -6.60
CA PHE A 39 10.38 8.61 -7.44
C PHE A 39 8.87 8.64 -7.70
N LEU A 40 8.04 8.72 -6.64
CA LEU A 40 6.58 8.70 -6.76
C LEU A 40 6.06 9.91 -7.53
N SER A 41 6.68 11.09 -7.38
CA SER A 41 6.28 12.30 -8.13
C SER A 41 6.62 12.23 -9.63
N ALA A 42 7.60 11.42 -10.02
CA ALA A 42 8.04 11.30 -11.42
C ALA A 42 7.51 10.04 -12.12
N TYR A 43 6.95 9.10 -11.36
CA TYR A 43 6.41 7.85 -11.87
C TYR A 43 4.93 8.02 -12.23
N ASP A 44 4.50 7.48 -13.38
CA ASP A 44 3.14 7.57 -13.93
C ASP A 44 2.42 6.22 -14.05
N GLY A 45 3.07 5.14 -13.56
CA GLY A 45 2.53 3.77 -13.62
C GLY A 45 1.71 3.38 -12.37
N VAL A 46 1.62 2.07 -12.14
CA VAL A 46 0.97 1.50 -10.94
C VAL A 46 2.03 1.18 -9.89
N ALA A 47 1.89 1.72 -8.68
CA ALA A 47 2.80 1.44 -7.58
C ALA A 47 2.06 0.91 -6.34
N VAL A 48 2.50 -0.24 -5.83
CA VAL A 48 2.15 -0.70 -4.48
C VAL A 48 3.14 -0.07 -3.50
N VAL A 49 2.62 0.71 -2.56
CA VAL A 49 3.42 1.39 -1.53
C VAL A 49 3.14 0.74 -0.18
N ASP A 50 4.19 0.25 0.47
CA ASP A 50 4.08 -0.44 1.77
C ASP A 50 5.17 0.03 2.73
N ALA A 51 5.00 -0.27 4.01
CA ALA A 51 6.00 -0.09 5.06
C ALA A 51 6.63 1.33 5.06
N ASP A 52 7.96 1.41 5.01
CA ASP A 52 8.72 2.66 5.20
C ASP A 52 8.41 3.76 4.15
N ALA A 53 7.86 3.40 2.98
CA ALA A 53 7.50 4.37 1.96
C ALA A 53 6.15 5.07 2.21
N LEU A 54 5.27 4.48 3.00
CA LEU A 54 3.89 4.96 3.23
C LEU A 54 3.84 6.39 3.80
N VAL A 55 4.76 6.74 4.69
CA VAL A 55 4.81 8.06 5.32
C VAL A 55 5.00 9.19 4.31
N THR A 56 5.50 8.89 3.12
CA THR A 56 5.74 9.91 2.09
C THR A 56 4.50 10.22 1.25
N VAL A 57 3.53 9.29 1.18
CA VAL A 57 2.38 9.37 0.26
C VAL A 57 1.52 10.63 0.45
N PRO A 58 1.18 11.08 1.68
CA PRO A 58 0.31 12.25 1.86
C PRO A 58 0.88 13.56 1.30
N ASP A 59 2.20 13.65 1.15
CA ASP A 59 2.91 14.85 0.71
C ASP A 59 3.37 14.78 -0.76
N VAL A 60 2.93 13.74 -1.50
CA VAL A 60 3.37 13.53 -2.89
C VAL A 60 2.26 13.90 -3.86
N ASP A 61 2.56 14.83 -4.76
CA ASP A 61 1.75 15.06 -5.96
C ASP A 61 2.26 14.13 -7.07
N THR A 62 1.38 13.26 -7.60
CA THR A 62 1.75 12.19 -8.52
C THR A 62 0.62 11.81 -9.47
N ASP A 63 0.98 11.49 -10.71
CA ASP A 63 0.07 10.89 -11.70
C ASP A 63 0.00 9.35 -11.56
N ALA A 64 0.83 8.74 -10.71
CA ALA A 64 0.82 7.30 -10.49
C ALA A 64 -0.46 6.82 -9.80
N ALA A 65 -0.94 5.65 -10.20
CA ALA A 65 -1.99 4.94 -9.47
C ALA A 65 -1.39 4.25 -8.23
N LEU A 66 -1.47 4.89 -7.06
CA LEU A 66 -0.93 4.33 -5.82
C LEU A 66 -1.93 3.38 -5.15
N LEU A 67 -1.42 2.23 -4.74
CA LEU A 67 -2.09 1.23 -3.94
C LEU A 67 -1.31 1.07 -2.64
N CYS A 68 -1.78 1.68 -1.57
CA CYS A 68 -1.09 1.70 -0.27
C CYS A 68 -1.58 0.56 0.61
N THR A 69 -0.66 -0.14 1.29
CA THR A 69 -0.98 -1.31 2.11
C THR A 69 -0.65 -1.12 3.60
N PRO A 70 -1.09 -0.03 4.26
CA PRO A 70 -0.76 0.25 5.65
C PRO A 70 -1.41 -0.74 6.62
N HIS A 71 -0.72 -1.07 7.71
CA HIS A 71 -1.40 -1.49 8.92
C HIS A 71 -1.92 -0.26 9.68
N GLN A 72 -2.73 -0.46 10.74
CA GLN A 72 -3.36 0.67 11.45
C GLN A 72 -2.35 1.68 12.04
N GLY A 73 -1.14 1.22 12.42
CA GLY A 73 -0.09 2.11 12.92
C GLY A 73 0.50 2.97 11.81
N GLU A 74 0.77 2.39 10.65
CA GLU A 74 1.24 3.08 9.44
C GLU A 74 0.17 4.06 8.92
N LEU A 75 -1.11 3.67 8.94
CA LEU A 75 -2.22 4.55 8.57
C LEU A 75 -2.23 5.83 9.41
N ARG A 76 -2.03 5.71 10.73
CA ARG A 76 -1.91 6.90 11.61
C ARG A 76 -0.68 7.74 11.25
N GLY A 77 0.43 7.10 10.89
CA GLY A 77 1.64 7.80 10.42
C GLY A 77 1.41 8.59 9.13
N MET A 78 0.47 8.14 8.30
CA MET A 78 0.03 8.86 7.09
C MET A 78 -0.98 9.99 7.40
N GLY A 79 -1.44 10.14 8.65
CA GLY A 79 -2.46 11.11 9.03
C GLY A 79 -3.89 10.58 9.07
N GLY A 80 -4.10 9.29 8.76
CA GLY A 80 -5.41 8.66 8.82
C GLY A 80 -5.84 8.30 10.25
N GLU A 81 -7.14 8.19 10.45
CA GLU A 81 -7.75 7.77 11.71
C GLU A 81 -8.13 6.28 11.66
N THR A 82 -8.28 5.67 12.84
CA THR A 82 -8.67 4.26 12.96
C THR A 82 -9.52 4.04 14.21
N ALA A 83 -10.29 2.96 14.24
CA ALA A 83 -11.14 2.57 15.38
C ALA A 83 -11.07 1.05 15.61
N ASP A 84 -11.41 0.63 16.84
CA ASP A 84 -11.46 -0.80 17.19
C ASP A 84 -12.65 -1.48 16.51
N GLU A 85 -13.80 -0.81 16.46
CA GLU A 85 -14.98 -1.31 15.76
C GLU A 85 -14.76 -1.21 14.26
N TRP A 86 -14.88 -2.33 13.54
CA TRP A 86 -14.47 -2.43 12.14
C TRP A 86 -15.33 -1.59 11.17
N ARG A 87 -16.62 -1.35 11.48
CA ARG A 87 -17.49 -0.52 10.61
C ARG A 87 -17.07 0.94 10.69
N THR A 88 -16.89 1.44 11.92
CA THR A 88 -16.38 2.80 12.15
C THR A 88 -15.00 2.97 11.50
N ARG A 89 -14.13 1.96 11.65
CA ARG A 89 -12.83 1.98 10.99
C ARG A 89 -12.96 2.02 9.46
N ALA A 90 -13.90 1.27 8.88
CA ALA A 90 -14.11 1.27 7.43
C ALA A 90 -14.59 2.63 6.91
N GLU A 91 -15.44 3.32 7.67
CA GLU A 91 -15.90 4.68 7.36
C GLU A 91 -14.71 5.67 7.38
N LEU A 92 -13.94 5.71 8.47
CA LEU A 92 -12.75 6.58 8.60
C LEU A 92 -11.72 6.33 7.51
N VAL A 93 -11.42 5.06 7.20
CA VAL A 93 -10.48 4.69 6.14
C VAL A 93 -11.01 5.10 4.76
N SER A 94 -12.32 4.98 4.52
CA SER A 94 -12.94 5.39 3.26
C SER A 94 -12.87 6.91 3.06
N GLU A 95 -13.15 7.68 4.12
CA GLU A 95 -13.01 9.14 4.09
C GLU A 95 -11.56 9.54 3.82
N PHE A 96 -10.60 8.94 4.53
CA PHE A 96 -9.19 9.23 4.32
C PHE A 96 -8.71 8.84 2.92
N ALA A 97 -9.16 7.71 2.36
CA ALA A 97 -8.83 7.32 0.99
C ALA A 97 -9.37 8.31 -0.05
N ALA A 98 -10.59 8.85 0.17
CA ALA A 98 -11.17 9.88 -0.69
C ALA A 98 -10.36 11.17 -0.65
N ASP A 99 -9.94 11.62 0.53
CA ASP A 99 -9.13 12.82 0.70
C ASP A 99 -7.72 12.65 0.12
N LEU A 100 -7.13 11.47 0.29
CA LEU A 100 -5.80 11.12 -0.21
C LEU A 100 -5.79 10.93 -1.75
N GLY A 101 -6.92 10.56 -2.33
CA GLY A 101 -7.04 10.29 -3.77
C GLY A 101 -6.40 8.96 -4.21
N HIS A 102 -6.11 8.06 -3.29
CA HIS A 102 -5.42 6.80 -3.57
C HIS A 102 -6.15 5.58 -2.99
N LEU A 103 -5.86 4.40 -3.55
CA LEU A 103 -6.42 3.14 -3.07
C LEU A 103 -5.70 2.69 -1.80
N LEU A 104 -6.46 2.38 -0.76
CA LEU A 104 -5.96 1.81 0.48
C LEU A 104 -6.37 0.34 0.64
N LEU A 105 -5.43 -0.50 1.06
CA LEU A 105 -5.65 -1.82 1.64
C LEU A 105 -5.15 -1.77 3.09
N VAL A 106 -6.01 -1.44 4.03
CA VAL A 106 -5.64 -1.33 5.45
C VAL A 106 -5.69 -2.70 6.11
N LYS A 107 -4.51 -3.16 6.53
CA LYS A 107 -4.31 -4.48 7.18
C LYS A 107 -4.90 -4.49 8.59
N GLY A 108 -5.60 -5.56 8.96
CA GLY A 108 -6.18 -5.73 10.28
C GLY A 108 -6.88 -7.07 10.48
N PRO A 109 -7.60 -7.28 11.60
CA PRO A 109 -8.45 -8.48 11.79
C PRO A 109 -9.49 -8.63 10.68
N TYR A 110 -9.95 -7.53 10.12
CA TYR A 110 -10.63 -7.41 8.83
C TYR A 110 -9.84 -6.39 8.02
N ASP A 111 -9.35 -6.81 6.85
CA ASP A 111 -8.70 -5.86 5.94
C ASP A 111 -9.77 -5.02 5.25
N ILE A 112 -9.45 -3.75 5.05
CA ILE A 112 -10.33 -2.79 4.40
C ILE A 112 -9.68 -2.36 3.09
N VAL A 113 -10.35 -2.60 1.97
CA VAL A 113 -9.92 -2.16 0.64
C VAL A 113 -10.87 -1.09 0.15
N THR A 114 -10.38 0.12 -0.06
CA THR A 114 -11.23 1.25 -0.47
C THR A 114 -10.45 2.30 -1.28
N ASP A 115 -11.14 2.90 -2.23
CA ASP A 115 -10.71 4.07 -2.99
C ASP A 115 -11.50 5.34 -2.60
N GLY A 116 -12.21 5.29 -1.46
CA GLY A 116 -13.09 6.36 -1.00
C GLY A 116 -14.49 6.34 -1.61
N VAL A 117 -14.72 5.55 -2.66
CA VAL A 117 -16.02 5.41 -3.33
C VAL A 117 -16.63 4.04 -3.08
N GLU A 118 -15.86 3.00 -3.23
CA GLU A 118 -16.28 1.61 -2.97
C GLU A 118 -15.37 0.99 -1.90
N THR A 119 -16.00 0.41 -0.87
CA THR A 119 -15.30 -0.25 0.24
C THR A 119 -15.62 -1.75 0.25
N ARG A 120 -14.57 -2.57 0.36
CA ARG A 120 -14.64 -4.03 0.50
C ARG A 120 -13.96 -4.46 1.77
N ILE A 121 -14.54 -5.46 2.44
CA ILE A 121 -14.03 -6.01 3.69
C ILE A 121 -13.59 -7.46 3.47
N ASN A 122 -12.30 -7.74 3.65
CA ASN A 122 -11.78 -9.09 3.70
C ASN A 122 -11.85 -9.63 5.14
N ARG A 123 -12.33 -10.88 5.27
CA ARG A 123 -12.52 -11.57 6.56
C ARG A 123 -11.74 -12.89 6.64
N THR A 124 -10.90 -13.16 5.65
CA THR A 124 -10.01 -14.34 5.67
C THR A 124 -8.72 -14.01 6.41
N GLY A 125 -8.06 -15.02 6.88
CA GLY A 125 -6.87 -14.89 7.70
C GLY A 125 -7.16 -15.00 9.19
N ASN A 126 -6.14 -15.21 9.97
CA ASN A 126 -6.22 -15.39 11.40
C ASN A 126 -5.03 -14.73 12.13
N ALA A 127 -5.09 -14.70 13.47
CA ALA A 127 -4.09 -14.02 14.29
C ALA A 127 -2.65 -14.60 14.15
N ALA A 128 -2.50 -15.86 13.71
CA ALA A 128 -1.17 -16.46 13.50
C ALA A 128 -0.42 -15.82 12.32
N MET A 129 -1.12 -15.08 11.46
CA MET A 129 -0.50 -14.30 10.37
C MET A 129 0.20 -13.04 10.86
N THR A 130 0.10 -12.68 12.15
CA THR A 130 0.79 -11.53 12.74
C THR A 130 2.27 -11.88 12.99
N VAL A 131 3.00 -12.13 11.92
CA VAL A 131 4.43 -12.45 11.91
C VAL A 131 5.15 -11.58 10.89
N GLY A 132 6.44 -11.33 11.11
CA GLY A 132 7.25 -10.55 10.17
C GLY A 132 7.27 -11.18 8.77
N GLY A 133 7.16 -10.35 7.74
CA GLY A 133 7.15 -10.76 6.34
C GLY A 133 5.77 -11.02 5.74
N THR A 134 4.71 -11.19 6.55
CA THR A 134 3.35 -11.39 6.00
C THR A 134 2.87 -10.16 5.21
N GLY A 135 3.23 -8.96 5.67
CA GLY A 135 2.97 -7.71 4.95
C GLY A 135 3.68 -7.68 3.59
N ASP A 136 4.95 -8.08 3.55
CA ASP A 136 5.75 -8.11 2.31
C ASP A 136 5.16 -9.09 1.29
N VAL A 137 4.68 -10.26 1.77
CA VAL A 137 3.96 -11.23 0.92
C VAL A 137 2.68 -10.62 0.35
N LEU A 138 1.90 -9.92 1.18
CA LEU A 138 0.68 -9.24 0.73
C LEU A 138 0.99 -8.14 -0.29
N ALA A 139 1.98 -7.30 -0.03
CA ALA A 139 2.41 -6.24 -0.96
C ALA A 139 2.89 -6.83 -2.30
N GLY A 140 3.72 -7.88 -2.26
CA GLY A 140 4.18 -8.59 -3.46
C GLY A 140 3.05 -9.25 -4.24
N ALA A 141 2.12 -9.93 -3.55
CA ALA A 141 0.93 -10.54 -4.18
C ALA A 141 0.03 -9.46 -4.82
N THR A 142 -0.13 -8.32 -4.14
CA THR A 142 -0.90 -7.18 -4.66
C THR A 142 -0.26 -6.63 -5.93
N GLY A 143 1.07 -6.44 -5.95
CA GLY A 143 1.82 -5.98 -7.11
C GLY A 143 1.70 -6.94 -8.29
N ALA A 144 1.90 -8.24 -8.05
CA ALA A 144 1.76 -9.27 -9.10
C ALA A 144 0.35 -9.29 -9.71
N LEU A 145 -0.68 -9.16 -8.90
CA LEU A 145 -2.07 -9.11 -9.39
C LEU A 145 -2.40 -7.79 -10.09
N ALA A 146 -1.78 -6.68 -9.70
CA ALA A 146 -1.97 -5.38 -10.34
C ALA A 146 -1.41 -5.31 -11.76
N CYS A 147 -0.51 -6.24 -12.16
CA CYS A 147 -0.08 -6.39 -13.55
C CYS A 147 -1.21 -6.85 -14.49
N VAL A 148 -2.25 -7.50 -13.97
CA VAL A 148 -3.30 -8.15 -14.79
C VAL A 148 -4.72 -7.77 -14.38
N LEU A 149 -4.90 -7.12 -13.25
CA LEU A 149 -6.20 -6.71 -12.70
C LEU A 149 -6.20 -5.21 -12.40
N ALA A 150 -7.38 -4.60 -12.44
CA ALA A 150 -7.55 -3.23 -11.94
C ALA A 150 -7.13 -3.16 -10.47
N PRO A 151 -6.48 -2.07 -10.00
CA PRO A 151 -5.85 -1.97 -8.67
C PRO A 151 -6.74 -2.42 -7.51
N ARG A 152 -8.02 -2.02 -7.48
CA ARG A 152 -8.96 -2.42 -6.42
C ARG A 152 -9.26 -3.92 -6.42
N HIS A 153 -9.36 -4.54 -7.59
CA HIS A 153 -9.52 -5.99 -7.69
C HIS A 153 -8.25 -6.72 -7.26
N ALA A 154 -7.08 -6.24 -7.68
CA ALA A 154 -5.79 -6.77 -7.27
C ALA A 154 -5.65 -6.79 -5.74
N ALA A 155 -5.91 -5.65 -5.07
CA ALA A 155 -5.89 -5.54 -3.62
C ALA A 155 -6.87 -6.51 -2.94
N SER A 156 -8.12 -6.58 -3.43
CA SER A 156 -9.16 -7.44 -2.85
C SER A 156 -8.81 -8.93 -2.99
N VAL A 157 -8.31 -9.34 -4.15
CA VAL A 157 -7.92 -10.74 -4.40
C VAL A 157 -6.66 -11.10 -3.62
N ALA A 158 -5.67 -10.18 -3.55
CA ALA A 158 -4.46 -10.39 -2.76
C ALA A 158 -4.80 -10.61 -1.27
N ALA A 159 -5.59 -9.72 -0.67
CA ALA A 159 -6.02 -9.85 0.73
C ALA A 159 -6.77 -11.16 0.98
N TYR A 160 -7.70 -11.52 0.09
CA TYR A 160 -8.44 -12.78 0.20
C TYR A 160 -7.52 -14.01 0.08
N ALA A 161 -6.66 -14.05 -0.94
CA ALA A 161 -5.82 -15.22 -1.22
C ALA A 161 -4.76 -15.43 -0.13
N THR A 162 -4.09 -14.35 0.33
CA THR A 162 -3.11 -14.44 1.42
C THR A 162 -3.79 -14.83 2.73
N GLY A 163 -4.96 -14.26 3.03
CA GLY A 163 -5.76 -14.66 4.20
C GLY A 163 -6.16 -16.12 4.16
N ARG A 164 -6.65 -16.62 3.01
CA ARG A 164 -6.99 -18.06 2.83
C ARG A 164 -5.78 -18.98 2.98
N ALA A 165 -4.61 -18.55 2.50
CA ALA A 165 -3.38 -19.31 2.71
C ALA A 165 -2.98 -19.37 4.19
N GLY A 166 -3.23 -18.29 4.95
CA GLY A 166 -3.01 -18.27 6.39
C GLY A 166 -4.02 -19.09 7.21
N ASP A 167 -5.19 -19.38 6.66
CA ASP A 167 -6.24 -20.21 7.28
C ASP A 167 -6.02 -21.71 7.07
N ALA A 168 -5.12 -22.12 6.17
CA ALA A 168 -4.85 -23.52 5.82
C ALA A 168 -3.84 -24.16 6.77
#